data_1ab80f1a95cb754793b35288f0457345
#
_entry.id   1ab80f1a95cb754793b35288f0457345
#
_cell.length_a   1.000
_cell.length_b   1.000
_cell.length_c   1.000
_cell.angle_alpha   90.00
_cell.angle_beta   90.00
_cell.angle_gamma   90.00
#
_symmetry.space_group_name_H-M   'P 1'
#
loop_
_entity.id
_entity.type
_entity.pdbx_description
1 polymer ?
#
loop_
_entity_poly.entity_id
_entity_poly.type
_entity_poly.pdbx_seq_one_letter_code
_entity_poly.pdbx_strand_id
1 'polypeptide(L)'
;MTSPVFFVDKKDKSKRMVTDNRYLNSGTIKNAYPLPLISEIIDKVRGAKYFSKLDLRWGYNNVRIKEGDEEKAAFATNRGSFEPLVMTFGLCNAPSTFQNMMNDIFYDLITKGVVIIYIDDILIFTETMEENDEVVEEVLRRLLENDLFLKPEKCEFGQTSVEFLGIRIGNGEIQMVEEKVQGVKDWPVPTKLKEVESFLGFANFYQRFIKDFSKIAQPLNLLKKKDQAWTWGKEQQQAFDELKQRFCDEPVIVIPNPKRELRVEADASDYATGAVLSMKCEDDKWRPCAYLSKSLNDVERNYDIHDKELLAIICALEAWRHHLEGATHPFEIWSDHQNLQYFMTAKKLNRRQARWSLFLSRFNFTIIHKPGSSMSKVDLLLRRVDHKEGVEDDNKDVILLKPELFHINATRQGHVLINGEEQNLLKQIRKSQEWDEPVVKAVEELRKTGRKVIRGGRMGRRAGTSFISRKSVCTKGHPNQKGNSETTS
;
A
#
# COMPACT_ATOMS: atom_id res chain seq x y z
N MET A 1 -21.65 14.21 -30.27
CA MET A 1 -20.19 14.28 -30.53
C MET A 1 -19.65 12.87 -30.52
N THR A 2 -18.80 12.48 -31.48
CA THR A 2 -18.33 11.08 -31.60
C THR A 2 -16.82 10.99 -31.35
N SER A 3 -16.40 9.95 -30.64
CA SER A 3 -14.98 9.67 -30.35
C SER A 3 -14.35 8.88 -31.51
N PRO A 4 -13.09 9.16 -31.89
CA PRO A 4 -12.38 8.32 -32.86
C PRO A 4 -11.99 6.95 -32.27
N VAL A 5 -11.84 5.96 -33.16
CA VAL A 5 -11.45 4.60 -32.79
C VAL A 5 -10.07 4.27 -33.38
N PHE A 6 -9.27 3.57 -32.62
CA PHE A 6 -8.00 2.99 -33.09
C PHE A 6 -7.85 1.55 -32.58
N PHE A 7 -6.95 0.81 -33.22
CA PHE A 7 -6.69 -0.57 -32.86
C PHE A 7 -5.30 -0.72 -32.24
N VAL A 8 -5.23 -1.47 -31.15
CA VAL A 8 -4.00 -1.82 -30.46
C VAL A 8 -3.77 -3.31 -30.62
N ASP A 9 -2.54 -3.70 -30.99
CA ASP A 9 -2.18 -5.10 -31.11
C ASP A 9 -2.06 -5.74 -29.73
N LYS A 10 -2.64 -6.94 -29.57
CA LYS A 10 -2.46 -7.80 -28.41
C LYS A 10 -1.22 -8.70 -28.61
N LYS A 11 -0.76 -9.37 -27.52
CA LYS A 11 0.33 -10.36 -27.58
C LYS A 11 0.06 -11.51 -28.56
N ASP A 12 -1.19 -11.93 -28.69
CA ASP A 12 -1.67 -12.96 -29.62
C ASP A 12 -1.82 -12.47 -31.08
N LYS A 13 -1.30 -11.27 -31.39
CA LYS A 13 -1.44 -10.59 -32.70
C LYS A 13 -2.89 -10.22 -33.09
N SER A 14 -3.87 -10.53 -32.26
CA SER A 14 -5.24 -10.01 -32.47
C SER A 14 -5.31 -8.53 -32.12
N LYS A 15 -6.35 -7.83 -32.63
CA LYS A 15 -6.49 -6.40 -32.41
C LYS A 15 -7.55 -6.11 -31.35
N ARG A 16 -7.22 -5.17 -30.45
CA ARG A 16 -8.17 -4.59 -29.51
C ARG A 16 -8.63 -3.24 -30.03
N MET A 17 -9.93 -3.08 -30.20
CA MET A 17 -10.53 -1.78 -30.50
C MET A 17 -10.52 -0.91 -29.25
N VAL A 18 -10.04 0.30 -29.38
CA VAL A 18 -9.99 1.30 -28.30
C VAL A 18 -10.60 2.59 -28.81
N THR A 19 -11.49 3.17 -28.04
CA THR A 19 -12.11 4.47 -28.33
C THR A 19 -11.33 5.59 -27.63
N ASP A 20 -11.00 6.65 -28.35
CA ASP A 20 -10.35 7.82 -27.76
C ASP A 20 -11.39 8.70 -27.02
N ASN A 21 -11.63 8.36 -25.78
CA ASN A 21 -12.58 9.05 -24.93
C ASN A 21 -11.97 10.20 -24.12
N ARG A 22 -10.77 10.72 -24.47
CA ARG A 22 -10.10 11.79 -23.70
C ARG A 22 -10.97 13.02 -23.51
N TYR A 23 -11.73 13.41 -24.54
CA TYR A 23 -12.66 14.53 -24.46
C TYR A 23 -13.82 14.23 -23.49
N LEU A 24 -14.49 13.10 -23.64
CA LEU A 24 -15.56 12.65 -22.73
C LEU A 24 -15.04 12.54 -21.29
N ASN A 25 -13.87 11.94 -21.10
CA ASN A 25 -13.25 11.74 -19.80
C ASN A 25 -12.89 13.07 -19.09
N SER A 26 -12.63 14.16 -19.86
CA SER A 26 -12.35 15.48 -19.29
C SER A 26 -13.57 16.11 -18.62
N GLY A 27 -14.77 15.82 -19.09
CA GLY A 27 -16.05 16.27 -18.52
C GLY A 27 -16.72 15.25 -17.58
N THR A 28 -16.17 14.03 -17.47
CA THR A 28 -16.76 12.97 -16.65
C THR A 28 -16.34 13.11 -15.19
N ILE A 29 -17.31 13.04 -14.27
CA ILE A 29 -17.03 12.93 -12.83
C ILE A 29 -16.36 11.58 -12.56
N LYS A 30 -15.14 11.63 -12.04
CA LYS A 30 -14.34 10.41 -11.79
C LYS A 30 -14.91 9.62 -10.62
N ASN A 31 -15.13 8.33 -10.84
CA ASN A 31 -15.45 7.38 -9.80
C ASN A 31 -14.19 7.07 -8.99
N ALA A 32 -14.22 7.35 -7.69
CA ALA A 32 -13.10 7.14 -6.77
C ALA A 32 -13.11 5.76 -6.11
N TYR A 33 -13.84 4.78 -6.64
CA TYR A 33 -13.83 3.41 -6.10
C TYR A 33 -12.41 2.82 -6.18
N PRO A 34 -11.84 2.38 -5.05
CA PRO A 34 -10.44 1.96 -4.98
C PRO A 34 -10.24 0.60 -5.67
N LEU A 35 -9.14 0.48 -6.40
CA LEU A 35 -8.61 -0.82 -6.81
C LEU A 35 -7.74 -1.37 -5.67
N PRO A 36 -7.71 -2.70 -5.45
CA PRO A 36 -6.83 -3.31 -4.47
C PRO A 36 -5.36 -3.00 -4.76
N LEU A 37 -4.58 -2.72 -3.73
CA LEU A 37 -3.14 -2.57 -3.87
C LEU A 37 -2.48 -3.96 -3.95
N ILE A 38 -1.46 -4.11 -4.79
CA ILE A 38 -0.75 -5.39 -4.94
C ILE A 38 -0.11 -5.83 -3.62
N SER A 39 0.36 -4.88 -2.79
CA SER A 39 0.84 -5.18 -1.44
C SER A 39 -0.24 -5.84 -0.58
N GLU A 40 -1.48 -5.34 -0.62
CA GLU A 40 -2.60 -5.93 0.11
C GLU A 40 -2.98 -7.32 -0.41
N ILE A 41 -2.87 -7.54 -1.72
CA ILE A 41 -3.10 -8.84 -2.34
C ILE A 41 -2.11 -9.86 -1.81
N ILE A 42 -0.83 -9.50 -1.78
CA ILE A 42 0.24 -10.34 -1.28
C ILE A 42 0.02 -10.71 0.19
N ASP A 43 -0.44 -9.75 1.00
CA ASP A 43 -0.69 -9.98 2.42
C ASP A 43 -1.88 -10.92 2.66
N LYS A 44 -2.90 -10.85 1.82
CA LYS A 44 -4.09 -11.70 1.90
C LYS A 44 -3.80 -13.17 1.58
N VAL A 45 -2.93 -13.44 0.60
CA VAL A 45 -2.61 -14.82 0.19
C VAL A 45 -1.69 -15.57 1.15
N ARG A 46 -1.39 -14.97 2.30
CA ARG A 46 -0.56 -15.60 3.34
C ARG A 46 -1.17 -16.91 3.83
N GLY A 47 -0.34 -17.96 3.87
CA GLY A 47 -0.74 -19.28 4.35
C GLY A 47 -1.48 -20.12 3.33
N ALA A 48 -1.88 -19.56 2.19
CA ALA A 48 -2.49 -20.33 1.12
C ALA A 48 -1.47 -21.27 0.47
N LYS A 49 -1.94 -22.46 0.13
CA LYS A 49 -1.16 -23.52 -0.52
C LYS A 49 -1.72 -23.87 -1.91
N TYR A 50 -2.99 -23.62 -2.13
CA TYR A 50 -3.68 -23.92 -3.37
C TYR A 50 -4.31 -22.66 -3.94
N PHE A 51 -4.15 -22.49 -5.24
CA PHE A 51 -4.55 -21.30 -5.97
C PHE A 51 -5.35 -21.68 -7.21
N SER A 52 -6.44 -20.96 -7.46
CA SER A 52 -7.14 -21.02 -8.74
C SER A 52 -7.27 -19.61 -9.30
N LYS A 53 -6.88 -19.44 -10.56
CA LYS A 53 -6.92 -18.16 -11.27
C LYS A 53 -7.92 -18.25 -12.40
N LEU A 54 -8.80 -17.25 -12.48
CA LEU A 54 -9.83 -17.16 -13.51
C LEU A 54 -9.72 -15.83 -14.25
N ASP A 55 -9.78 -15.85 -15.58
CA ASP A 55 -9.76 -14.66 -16.48
C ASP A 55 -11.13 -14.51 -17.12
N LEU A 56 -11.80 -13.38 -16.86
CA LEU A 56 -13.13 -13.09 -17.41
C LEU A 56 -13.06 -12.76 -18.89
N ARG A 57 -14.01 -13.28 -19.63
CA ARG A 57 -14.21 -12.96 -21.03
C ARG A 57 -14.84 -11.57 -21.15
N TRP A 58 -14.36 -10.76 -22.09
CA TRP A 58 -14.86 -9.42 -22.45
C TRP A 58 -14.67 -8.31 -21.41
N GLY A 59 -14.32 -8.57 -20.17
CA GLY A 59 -14.02 -7.55 -19.15
C GLY A 59 -15.10 -6.48 -19.06
N TYR A 60 -14.77 -5.22 -19.34
CA TYR A 60 -15.69 -4.09 -19.25
C TYR A 60 -16.94 -4.21 -20.11
N ASN A 61 -16.91 -4.95 -21.23
CA ASN A 61 -18.05 -5.12 -22.11
C ASN A 61 -19.18 -5.94 -21.46
N ASN A 62 -19.00 -6.54 -20.30
CA ASN A 62 -20.06 -7.18 -19.53
C ASN A 62 -20.97 -6.18 -18.78
N VAL A 63 -20.60 -4.90 -18.71
CA VAL A 63 -21.38 -3.87 -18.01
C VAL A 63 -22.09 -2.99 -19.03
N ARG A 64 -23.44 -2.92 -18.92
CA ARG A 64 -24.27 -2.10 -19.77
C ARG A 64 -24.09 -0.60 -19.42
N ILE A 65 -24.06 0.24 -20.43
CA ILE A 65 -24.24 1.69 -20.29
C ILE A 65 -25.70 1.93 -19.90
N LYS A 66 -25.91 2.92 -19.02
CA LYS A 66 -27.26 3.29 -18.61
C LYS A 66 -28.10 3.67 -19.83
N GLU A 67 -29.31 3.16 -19.91
CA GLU A 67 -30.25 3.48 -20.98
C GLU A 67 -30.48 4.99 -21.10
N GLY A 68 -30.36 5.52 -22.32
CA GLY A 68 -30.42 6.93 -22.63
C GLY A 68 -29.09 7.70 -22.45
N ASP A 69 -28.00 7.04 -22.05
CA ASP A 69 -26.66 7.61 -21.96
C ASP A 69 -25.69 7.09 -23.04
N GLU A 70 -26.13 6.17 -23.91
CA GLU A 70 -25.32 5.50 -24.95
C GLU A 70 -24.72 6.49 -25.94
N GLU A 71 -25.51 7.54 -26.33
CA GLU A 71 -25.07 8.61 -27.24
C GLU A 71 -23.83 9.36 -26.76
N LYS A 72 -23.61 9.42 -25.43
CA LYS A 72 -22.44 10.10 -24.81
C LYS A 72 -21.14 9.37 -25.10
N ALA A 73 -21.21 8.04 -25.28
CA ALA A 73 -20.07 7.19 -25.59
C ALA A 73 -19.96 6.87 -27.10
N ALA A 74 -20.72 7.53 -27.93
CA ALA A 74 -20.73 7.32 -29.38
C ALA A 74 -19.34 7.44 -30.00
N PHE A 75 -19.03 6.55 -30.95
CA PHE A 75 -17.78 6.56 -31.69
C PHE A 75 -17.98 6.52 -33.20
N ALA A 76 -17.02 7.05 -33.93
CA ALA A 76 -17.06 7.10 -35.36
C ALA A 76 -16.02 6.18 -36.02
N THR A 77 -16.43 5.56 -37.10
CA THR A 77 -15.60 4.77 -37.99
C THR A 77 -15.81 5.21 -39.43
N ASN A 78 -15.03 4.68 -40.37
CA ASN A 78 -15.25 4.87 -41.80
C ASN A 78 -16.59 4.28 -42.31
N ARG A 79 -17.33 3.55 -41.47
CA ARG A 79 -18.64 2.95 -41.79
C ARG A 79 -19.81 3.69 -41.16
N GLY A 80 -19.55 4.76 -40.41
CA GLY A 80 -20.57 5.52 -39.73
C GLY A 80 -20.31 5.75 -38.24
N SER A 81 -21.31 6.32 -37.58
CA SER A 81 -21.32 6.53 -36.12
C SER A 81 -22.09 5.41 -35.46
N PHE A 82 -21.60 4.98 -34.31
CA PHE A 82 -22.14 3.86 -33.51
C PHE A 82 -22.25 4.26 -32.07
N GLU A 83 -23.26 3.78 -31.38
CA GLU A 83 -23.47 3.96 -29.96
C GLU A 83 -23.24 2.61 -29.26
N PRO A 84 -22.28 2.52 -28.33
CA PRO A 84 -22.04 1.28 -27.62
C PRO A 84 -23.11 1.08 -26.54
N LEU A 85 -23.70 -0.11 -26.48
CA LEU A 85 -24.64 -0.48 -25.40
C LEU A 85 -23.94 -0.88 -24.11
N VAL A 86 -22.65 -1.15 -24.18
CA VAL A 86 -21.82 -1.63 -23.06
C VAL A 86 -20.58 -0.77 -22.86
N MET A 87 -20.01 -0.80 -21.67
CA MET A 87 -18.78 -0.07 -21.41
C MET A 87 -17.66 -0.52 -22.34
N THR A 88 -16.90 0.43 -22.86
CA THR A 88 -15.77 0.20 -23.76
C THR A 88 -14.44 0.56 -23.13
N PHE A 89 -13.36 0.02 -23.69
CA PHE A 89 -12.02 0.45 -23.32
C PHE A 89 -11.81 1.93 -23.67
N GLY A 90 -11.25 2.68 -22.73
CA GLY A 90 -10.99 4.11 -22.87
C GLY A 90 -11.89 5.01 -21.99
N LEU A 91 -12.99 4.48 -21.44
CA LEU A 91 -13.79 5.20 -20.44
C LEU A 91 -13.05 5.27 -19.10
N CYS A 92 -12.94 6.48 -18.50
CA CYS A 92 -12.18 6.67 -17.26
C CYS A 92 -12.75 5.93 -16.06
N ASN A 93 -14.06 5.72 -15.99
CA ASN A 93 -14.74 5.06 -14.88
C ASN A 93 -14.92 3.54 -15.08
N ALA A 94 -14.55 2.99 -16.23
CA ALA A 94 -14.76 1.57 -16.51
C ALA A 94 -14.06 0.64 -15.49
N PRO A 95 -12.78 0.86 -15.11
CA PRO A 95 -12.11 0.03 -14.12
C PRO A 95 -12.82 0.05 -12.76
N SER A 96 -13.13 1.25 -12.24
CA SER A 96 -13.77 1.42 -10.93
C SER A 96 -15.19 0.85 -10.88
N THR A 97 -15.96 1.04 -11.96
CA THR A 97 -17.33 0.52 -12.06
C THR A 97 -17.34 -1.00 -12.12
N PHE A 98 -16.44 -1.58 -12.92
CA PHE A 98 -16.33 -3.03 -13.04
C PHE A 98 -15.86 -3.68 -11.72
N GLN A 99 -14.84 -3.09 -11.08
CA GLN A 99 -14.35 -3.56 -9.79
C GLN A 99 -15.45 -3.53 -8.72
N ASN A 100 -16.26 -2.45 -8.68
CA ASN A 100 -17.37 -2.35 -7.75
C ASN A 100 -18.39 -3.47 -7.97
N MET A 101 -18.82 -3.70 -9.21
CA MET A 101 -19.75 -4.77 -9.56
C MET A 101 -19.22 -6.15 -9.13
N MET A 102 -17.96 -6.43 -9.42
CA MET A 102 -17.34 -7.70 -9.04
C MET A 102 -17.24 -7.85 -7.52
N ASN A 103 -16.89 -6.78 -6.81
CA ASN A 103 -16.82 -6.81 -5.35
C ASN A 103 -18.22 -7.01 -4.72
N ASP A 104 -19.28 -6.49 -5.32
CA ASP A 104 -20.65 -6.71 -4.85
C ASP A 104 -21.08 -8.17 -5.02
N ILE A 105 -20.78 -8.79 -6.19
CA ILE A 105 -21.10 -10.20 -6.48
C ILE A 105 -20.40 -11.16 -5.51
N PHE A 106 -19.14 -10.86 -5.15
CA PHE A 106 -18.30 -11.75 -4.36
C PHE A 106 -18.00 -11.21 -2.94
N TYR A 107 -18.79 -10.28 -2.45
CA TYR A 107 -18.54 -9.55 -1.20
C TYR A 107 -18.22 -10.46 0.00
N ASP A 108 -18.99 -11.50 0.21
CA ASP A 108 -18.82 -12.44 1.33
C ASP A 108 -17.56 -13.30 1.19
N LEU A 109 -17.22 -13.78 -0.03
CA LEU A 109 -15.99 -14.54 -0.29
C LEU A 109 -14.73 -13.68 -0.13
N ILE A 110 -14.81 -12.41 -0.55
CA ILE A 110 -13.73 -11.42 -0.33
C ILE A 110 -13.58 -11.13 1.17
N THR A 111 -14.70 -11.03 1.89
CA THR A 111 -14.71 -10.80 3.35
C THR A 111 -14.21 -12.03 4.11
N LYS A 112 -14.55 -13.23 3.66
CA LYS A 112 -14.00 -14.51 4.19
C LYS A 112 -12.50 -14.61 3.96
N GLY A 113 -11.95 -13.89 2.96
CA GLY A 113 -10.53 -13.86 2.66
C GLY A 113 -10.05 -15.06 1.84
N VAL A 114 -10.90 -15.61 0.95
CA VAL A 114 -10.57 -16.72 0.06
C VAL A 114 -10.59 -16.34 -1.42
N VAL A 115 -11.05 -15.13 -1.74
CA VAL A 115 -11.12 -14.59 -3.10
C VAL A 115 -10.57 -13.17 -3.13
N ILE A 116 -9.79 -12.88 -4.14
CA ILE A 116 -9.35 -11.54 -4.52
C ILE A 116 -9.74 -11.27 -5.95
N ILE A 117 -10.23 -10.07 -6.21
CA ILE A 117 -10.61 -9.63 -7.54
C ILE A 117 -9.79 -8.40 -7.90
N TYR A 118 -9.21 -8.43 -9.06
CA TYR A 118 -8.54 -7.28 -9.65
C TYR A 118 -9.05 -7.08 -11.08
N ILE A 119 -10.08 -6.25 -11.20
CA ILE A 119 -10.80 -6.01 -12.45
C ILE A 119 -11.35 -7.32 -13.02
N ASP A 120 -10.79 -7.82 -14.11
CA ASP A 120 -11.21 -9.05 -14.81
C ASP A 120 -10.44 -10.32 -14.37
N ASP A 121 -9.44 -10.20 -13.51
CA ASP A 121 -8.69 -11.30 -12.93
C ASP A 121 -9.24 -11.68 -11.55
N ILE A 122 -9.63 -12.92 -11.35
CA ILE A 122 -10.09 -13.49 -10.06
C ILE A 122 -9.03 -14.47 -9.57
N LEU A 123 -8.60 -14.31 -8.33
CA LEU A 123 -7.71 -15.24 -7.64
C LEU A 123 -8.42 -15.86 -6.44
N ILE A 124 -8.55 -17.17 -6.44
CA ILE A 124 -9.03 -18.01 -5.34
C ILE A 124 -7.79 -18.59 -4.66
N PHE A 125 -7.75 -18.58 -3.33
CA PHE A 125 -6.58 -19.04 -2.57
C PHE A 125 -7.02 -19.62 -1.22
N THR A 126 -6.53 -20.84 -0.90
CA THR A 126 -6.97 -21.61 0.25
C THR A 126 -5.81 -22.42 0.86
N GLU A 127 -5.99 -22.94 2.08
CA GLU A 127 -4.99 -23.79 2.73
C GLU A 127 -5.09 -25.24 2.28
N THR A 128 -6.29 -25.70 1.88
CA THR A 128 -6.55 -27.08 1.43
C THR A 128 -7.12 -27.11 0.02
N MET A 129 -6.97 -28.24 -0.65
CA MET A 129 -7.49 -28.44 -2.01
C MET A 129 -9.03 -28.55 -2.01
N GLU A 130 -9.57 -29.21 -0.99
CA GLU A 130 -11.02 -29.38 -0.84
C GLU A 130 -11.72 -28.03 -0.71
N GLU A 131 -11.20 -27.13 0.12
CA GLU A 131 -11.72 -25.77 0.23
C GLU A 131 -11.58 -25.00 -1.08
N ASN A 132 -10.48 -25.22 -1.84
CA ASN A 132 -10.29 -24.59 -3.14
C ASN A 132 -11.38 -24.98 -4.12
N ASP A 133 -11.69 -26.28 -4.20
CA ASP A 133 -12.71 -26.81 -5.10
C ASP A 133 -14.11 -26.29 -4.74
N GLU A 134 -14.47 -26.26 -3.45
CA GLU A 134 -15.74 -25.69 -2.97
C GLU A 134 -15.88 -24.20 -3.34
N VAL A 135 -14.83 -23.41 -3.13
CA VAL A 135 -14.84 -21.97 -3.46
C VAL A 135 -14.87 -21.75 -4.97
N VAL A 136 -14.16 -22.57 -5.75
CA VAL A 136 -14.20 -22.53 -7.22
C VAL A 136 -15.62 -22.79 -7.72
N GLU A 137 -16.30 -23.84 -7.21
CA GLU A 137 -17.68 -24.17 -7.57
C GLU A 137 -18.63 -23.00 -7.29
N GLU A 138 -18.52 -22.39 -6.10
CA GLU A 138 -19.34 -21.25 -5.71
C GLU A 138 -19.06 -20.02 -6.58
N VAL A 139 -17.80 -19.74 -6.92
CA VAL A 139 -17.43 -18.65 -7.82
C VAL A 139 -18.01 -18.89 -9.22
N LEU A 140 -17.88 -20.11 -9.76
CA LEU A 140 -18.41 -20.45 -11.07
C LEU A 140 -19.95 -20.34 -11.12
N ARG A 141 -20.64 -20.76 -10.07
CA ARG A 141 -22.10 -20.63 -9.93
C ARG A 141 -22.52 -19.15 -10.00
N ARG A 142 -21.86 -18.28 -9.23
CA ARG A 142 -22.18 -16.84 -9.23
C ARG A 142 -21.85 -16.16 -10.55
N LEU A 143 -20.77 -16.55 -11.21
CA LEU A 143 -20.46 -16.04 -12.54
C LEU A 143 -21.57 -16.41 -13.53
N LEU A 144 -22.07 -17.65 -13.50
CA LEU A 144 -23.17 -18.10 -14.35
C LEU A 144 -24.48 -17.35 -14.06
N GLU A 145 -24.80 -17.10 -12.78
CA GLU A 145 -25.99 -16.37 -12.35
C GLU A 145 -25.98 -14.88 -12.79
N ASN A 146 -24.78 -14.34 -13.04
CA ASN A 146 -24.60 -12.96 -13.50
C ASN A 146 -24.20 -12.84 -14.99
N ASP A 147 -24.38 -13.91 -15.78
CA ASP A 147 -24.04 -13.96 -17.21
C ASP A 147 -22.57 -13.60 -17.51
N LEU A 148 -21.66 -13.91 -16.57
CA LEU A 148 -20.22 -13.68 -16.70
C LEU A 148 -19.52 -14.96 -17.14
N PHE A 149 -18.76 -14.89 -18.24
CA PHE A 149 -18.10 -16.03 -18.84
C PHE A 149 -16.59 -15.94 -18.73
N LEU A 150 -15.95 -17.10 -18.59
CA LEU A 150 -14.50 -17.24 -18.48
C LEU A 150 -13.84 -17.47 -19.85
N LYS A 151 -12.54 -17.31 -19.89
CA LYS A 151 -11.63 -17.78 -20.95
C LYS A 151 -10.93 -19.05 -20.43
N PRO A 152 -11.41 -20.25 -20.78
CA PRO A 152 -10.87 -21.49 -20.21
C PRO A 152 -9.37 -21.66 -20.42
N GLU A 153 -8.87 -21.20 -21.56
CA GLU A 153 -7.45 -21.25 -21.94
C GLU A 153 -6.51 -20.40 -21.08
N LYS A 154 -7.08 -19.53 -20.25
CA LYS A 154 -6.35 -18.66 -19.31
C LYS A 154 -6.64 -18.93 -17.85
N CYS A 155 -7.51 -19.92 -17.59
CA CYS A 155 -7.86 -20.32 -16.25
C CYS A 155 -6.92 -21.43 -15.77
N GLU A 156 -6.52 -21.33 -14.53
CA GLU A 156 -5.68 -22.30 -13.83
C GLU A 156 -6.41 -22.73 -12.55
N PHE A 157 -6.48 -24.02 -12.26
CA PHE A 157 -7.23 -24.55 -11.13
C PHE A 157 -6.34 -25.39 -10.22
N GLY A 158 -6.48 -25.26 -8.90
CA GLY A 158 -5.85 -26.10 -7.88
C GLY A 158 -4.32 -26.12 -7.94
N GLN A 159 -3.69 -25.04 -8.37
CA GLN A 159 -2.23 -24.96 -8.52
C GLN A 159 -1.56 -24.65 -7.16
N THR A 160 -0.36 -25.17 -6.96
CA THR A 160 0.49 -24.79 -5.80
C THR A 160 1.25 -23.49 -6.01
N SER A 161 1.28 -23.00 -7.24
CA SER A 161 1.89 -21.71 -7.64
C SER A 161 1.16 -21.16 -8.85
N VAL A 162 0.92 -19.85 -8.87
CA VAL A 162 0.16 -19.15 -9.91
C VAL A 162 0.79 -17.83 -10.27
N GLU A 163 0.67 -17.44 -11.53
CA GLU A 163 1.03 -16.10 -11.99
C GLU A 163 -0.17 -15.16 -11.89
N PHE A 164 -0.04 -14.12 -11.04
CA PHE A 164 -1.09 -13.14 -10.83
C PHE A 164 -0.52 -11.73 -10.83
N LEU A 165 -1.09 -10.84 -11.65
CA LEU A 165 -0.68 -9.42 -11.78
C LEU A 165 0.84 -9.22 -12.05
N GLY A 166 1.48 -10.15 -12.72
CA GLY A 166 2.90 -10.06 -13.07
C GLY A 166 3.87 -10.51 -11.98
N ILE A 167 3.37 -11.15 -10.94
CA ILE A 167 4.15 -11.84 -9.91
C ILE A 167 3.75 -13.32 -9.87
N ARG A 168 4.69 -14.18 -9.51
CA ARG A 168 4.43 -15.59 -9.22
C ARG A 168 4.30 -15.76 -7.72
N ILE A 169 3.18 -16.33 -7.27
CA ILE A 169 2.85 -16.58 -5.87
C ILE A 169 2.75 -18.08 -5.66
N GLY A 170 3.42 -18.64 -4.67
CA GLY A 170 3.32 -20.06 -4.34
C GLY A 170 4.35 -20.47 -3.30
N ASN A 171 4.09 -21.56 -2.58
CA ASN A 171 5.00 -22.12 -1.56
C ASN A 171 5.41 -21.13 -0.46
N GLY A 172 4.58 -20.13 -0.15
CA GLY A 172 4.90 -19.07 0.81
C GLY A 172 5.91 -18.04 0.30
N GLU A 173 6.23 -18.06 -0.99
CA GLU A 173 7.19 -17.19 -1.65
C GLU A 173 6.54 -16.37 -2.76
N ILE A 174 7.19 -15.27 -3.11
CA ILE A 174 6.80 -14.39 -4.22
C ILE A 174 8.02 -14.13 -5.08
N GLN A 175 7.83 -14.22 -6.39
CA GLN A 175 8.86 -14.03 -7.38
C GLN A 175 8.36 -13.14 -8.52
N MET A 176 9.27 -12.51 -9.24
CA MET A 176 8.92 -11.87 -10.51
C MET A 176 8.70 -12.93 -11.58
N VAL A 177 7.78 -12.66 -12.50
CA VAL A 177 7.55 -13.53 -13.66
C VAL A 177 8.76 -13.47 -14.61
N GLU A 178 9.28 -14.60 -15.04
CA GLU A 178 10.48 -14.73 -15.87
C GLU A 178 10.41 -13.89 -17.16
N GLU A 179 9.23 -13.85 -17.81
CA GLU A 179 8.99 -12.99 -18.99
C GLU A 179 9.26 -11.51 -18.70
N LYS A 180 8.95 -11.05 -17.46
CA LYS A 180 9.20 -9.66 -17.03
C LYS A 180 10.68 -9.41 -16.79
N VAL A 181 11.38 -10.36 -16.18
CA VAL A 181 12.84 -10.32 -15.99
C VAL A 181 13.55 -10.24 -17.33
N GLN A 182 13.16 -11.09 -18.29
CA GLN A 182 13.72 -11.06 -19.64
C GLN A 182 13.44 -9.73 -20.34
N GLY A 183 12.20 -9.19 -20.22
CA GLY A 183 11.86 -7.88 -20.77
C GLY A 183 12.72 -6.74 -20.22
N VAL A 184 13.18 -6.83 -18.95
CA VAL A 184 14.13 -5.87 -18.39
C VAL A 184 15.53 -6.07 -18.96
N LYS A 185 15.99 -7.31 -19.07
CA LYS A 185 17.30 -7.63 -19.69
C LYS A 185 17.43 -7.01 -21.08
N ASP A 186 16.37 -7.10 -21.86
CA ASP A 186 16.33 -6.64 -23.25
C ASP A 186 15.96 -5.16 -23.38
N TRP A 187 15.71 -4.45 -22.26
CA TRP A 187 15.29 -3.05 -22.29
C TRP A 187 16.37 -2.17 -22.92
N PRO A 188 16.04 -1.40 -23.98
CA PRO A 188 17.02 -0.56 -24.64
C PRO A 188 17.43 0.63 -23.76
N VAL A 189 18.65 1.12 -23.96
CA VAL A 189 19.13 2.33 -23.27
C VAL A 189 18.24 3.51 -23.64
N PRO A 190 17.70 4.25 -22.67
CA PRO A 190 16.85 5.40 -22.94
C PRO A 190 17.57 6.51 -23.70
N THR A 191 16.93 7.06 -24.74
CA THR A 191 17.40 8.17 -25.54
C THR A 191 16.70 9.49 -25.26
N LYS A 192 15.60 9.46 -24.51
CA LYS A 192 14.79 10.61 -24.13
C LYS A 192 14.11 10.40 -22.79
N LEU A 193 13.71 11.50 -22.16
CA LEU A 193 13.08 11.52 -20.83
C LEU A 193 11.88 10.57 -20.71
N LYS A 194 11.02 10.54 -21.71
CA LYS A 194 9.82 9.69 -21.71
C LYS A 194 10.15 8.18 -21.60
N GLU A 195 11.26 7.76 -22.14
CA GLU A 195 11.74 6.35 -22.06
C GLU A 195 12.28 6.04 -20.66
N VAL A 196 12.95 7.01 -20.02
CA VAL A 196 13.33 6.91 -18.59
C VAL A 196 12.09 6.82 -17.70
N GLU A 197 11.08 7.63 -17.95
CA GLU A 197 9.81 7.56 -17.21
C GLU A 197 9.13 6.20 -17.37
N SER A 198 9.14 5.64 -18.56
CA SER A 198 8.60 4.31 -18.85
C SER A 198 9.35 3.21 -18.10
N PHE A 199 10.70 3.24 -18.13
CA PHE A 199 11.54 2.29 -17.40
C PHE A 199 11.34 2.40 -15.89
N LEU A 200 11.39 3.62 -15.34
CA LEU A 200 11.18 3.83 -13.91
C LEU A 200 9.75 3.48 -13.48
N GLY A 201 8.73 3.72 -14.32
CA GLY A 201 7.36 3.31 -14.06
C GLY A 201 7.24 1.79 -13.91
N PHE A 202 7.89 1.04 -14.79
CA PHE A 202 7.99 -0.41 -14.68
C PHE A 202 8.78 -0.82 -13.43
N ALA A 203 9.95 -0.23 -13.22
CA ALA A 203 10.84 -0.55 -12.12
C ALA A 203 10.21 -0.29 -10.74
N ASN A 204 9.44 0.80 -10.59
CA ASN A 204 8.73 1.13 -9.37
C ASN A 204 7.70 0.07 -8.94
N PHE A 205 7.09 -0.63 -9.89
CA PHE A 205 6.16 -1.71 -9.57
C PHE A 205 6.86 -2.85 -8.79
N TYR A 206 8.11 -3.12 -9.14
CA TYR A 206 8.92 -4.18 -8.54
C TYR A 206 9.91 -3.69 -7.48
N GLN A 207 9.85 -2.42 -7.07
CA GLN A 207 10.81 -1.83 -6.10
C GLN A 207 10.93 -2.61 -4.80
N ARG A 208 9.86 -3.29 -4.36
CA ARG A 208 9.84 -4.10 -3.14
C ARG A 208 10.76 -5.34 -3.21
N PHE A 209 11.14 -5.75 -4.41
CA PHE A 209 12.07 -6.86 -4.65
C PHE A 209 13.51 -6.37 -4.75
N ILE A 210 13.72 -5.07 -4.91
CA ILE A 210 15.05 -4.50 -5.17
C ILE A 210 15.51 -3.72 -3.97
N LYS A 211 16.59 -4.21 -3.40
CA LYS A 211 17.31 -3.51 -2.36
C LYS A 211 17.85 -2.19 -2.92
N ASP A 212 17.71 -1.08 -2.15
CA ASP A 212 18.21 0.27 -2.48
C ASP A 212 17.68 0.90 -3.75
N PHE A 213 16.55 0.49 -4.18
CA PHE A 213 15.93 0.98 -5.40
C PHE A 213 16.00 2.51 -5.55
N SER A 214 15.62 3.28 -4.51
CA SER A 214 15.59 4.75 -4.60
C SER A 214 16.97 5.37 -4.77
N LYS A 215 18.00 4.77 -4.16
CA LYS A 215 19.39 5.21 -4.29
C LYS A 215 19.92 4.93 -5.69
N ILE A 216 19.75 3.69 -6.17
CA ILE A 216 20.19 3.29 -7.51
C ILE A 216 19.45 4.11 -8.58
N ALA A 217 18.12 4.32 -8.42
CA ALA A 217 17.30 5.06 -9.36
C ALA A 217 17.52 6.59 -9.31
N GLN A 218 18.25 7.12 -8.32
CA GLN A 218 18.41 8.57 -8.12
C GLN A 218 18.94 9.30 -9.36
N PRO A 219 20.02 8.88 -10.05
CA PRO A 219 20.52 9.60 -11.22
C PRO A 219 19.49 9.67 -12.35
N LEU A 220 18.65 8.63 -12.49
CA LEU A 220 17.56 8.60 -13.46
C LEU A 220 16.39 9.50 -13.04
N ASN A 221 16.07 9.56 -11.73
CA ASN A 221 15.03 10.44 -11.20
C ASN A 221 15.42 11.93 -11.28
N LEU A 222 16.71 12.26 -11.20
CA LEU A 222 17.17 13.63 -11.39
C LEU A 222 16.84 14.16 -12.78
N LEU A 223 16.88 13.33 -13.83
CA LEU A 223 16.49 13.70 -15.19
C LEU A 223 15.03 14.14 -15.32
N LYS A 224 14.16 13.74 -14.39
CA LYS A 224 12.72 14.09 -14.37
C LYS A 224 12.43 15.44 -13.71
N LYS A 225 13.43 16.08 -13.08
CA LYS A 225 13.24 17.39 -12.46
C LYS A 225 12.89 18.44 -13.52
N LYS A 226 11.98 19.34 -13.16
CA LYS A 226 11.64 20.48 -13.98
C LYS A 226 12.88 21.32 -14.24
N ASP A 227 13.06 21.77 -15.44
CA ASP A 227 14.20 22.59 -15.89
C ASP A 227 15.57 21.86 -15.96
N GLN A 228 15.57 20.52 -15.85
CA GLN A 228 16.77 19.71 -16.08
C GLN A 228 16.92 19.42 -17.57
N ALA A 229 18.04 19.83 -18.17
CA ALA A 229 18.37 19.45 -19.55
C ALA A 229 18.60 17.94 -19.65
N TRP A 230 18.18 17.34 -20.77
CA TRP A 230 18.47 15.94 -21.03
C TRP A 230 19.98 15.70 -21.15
N THR A 231 20.52 14.92 -20.22
CA THR A 231 21.94 14.56 -20.21
C THR A 231 22.05 13.09 -19.78
N TRP A 232 22.43 12.22 -20.73
CA TRP A 232 22.71 10.83 -20.44
C TRP A 232 24.22 10.63 -20.30
N GLY A 233 24.71 10.55 -19.08
CA GLY A 233 26.14 10.40 -18.75
C GLY A 233 26.44 9.04 -18.12
N LYS A 234 27.67 8.92 -17.58
CA LYS A 234 28.13 7.67 -16.93
C LYS A 234 27.27 7.27 -15.74
N GLU A 235 26.84 8.23 -14.91
CA GLU A 235 26.02 7.97 -13.72
C GLU A 235 24.65 7.39 -14.09
N GLN A 236 23.99 7.95 -15.12
CA GLN A 236 22.71 7.48 -15.60
C GLN A 236 22.81 6.09 -16.19
N GLN A 237 23.87 5.86 -16.99
CA GLN A 237 24.13 4.54 -17.57
C GLN A 237 24.39 3.50 -16.48
N GLN A 238 25.24 3.82 -15.52
CA GLN A 238 25.54 2.92 -14.40
C GLN A 238 24.29 2.61 -13.56
N ALA A 239 23.47 3.62 -13.25
CA ALA A 239 22.22 3.43 -12.53
C ALA A 239 21.24 2.52 -13.30
N PHE A 240 21.15 2.72 -14.61
CA PHE A 240 20.31 1.90 -15.49
C PHE A 240 20.78 0.44 -15.53
N ASP A 241 22.09 0.22 -15.73
CA ASP A 241 22.67 -1.12 -15.80
C ASP A 241 22.59 -1.84 -14.45
N GLU A 242 22.84 -1.13 -13.35
CA GLU A 242 22.71 -1.70 -12.01
C GLU A 242 21.26 -2.09 -11.69
N LEU A 243 20.27 -1.26 -12.01
CA LEU A 243 18.87 -1.65 -11.86
C LEU A 243 18.55 -2.90 -12.67
N LYS A 244 18.97 -2.97 -13.94
CA LYS A 244 18.79 -4.17 -14.79
C LYS A 244 19.40 -5.40 -14.15
N GLN A 245 20.62 -5.30 -13.62
CA GLN A 245 21.29 -6.40 -12.94
C GLN A 245 20.52 -6.86 -11.70
N ARG A 246 20.05 -5.91 -10.86
CA ARG A 246 19.26 -6.23 -9.66
C ARG A 246 17.96 -6.95 -9.97
N PHE A 247 17.30 -6.61 -11.08
CA PHE A 247 16.14 -7.34 -11.57
C PHE A 247 16.46 -8.78 -11.95
N CYS A 248 17.68 -9.01 -12.48
CA CYS A 248 18.12 -10.32 -12.94
C CYS A 248 18.61 -11.23 -11.80
N ASP A 249 19.12 -10.63 -10.72
CA ASP A 249 19.64 -11.36 -9.56
C ASP A 249 18.52 -11.96 -8.69
N GLU A 250 17.28 -11.71 -9.05
CA GLU A 250 16.02 -12.20 -8.46
C GLU A 250 16.04 -12.45 -6.95
N PRO A 251 15.69 -11.49 -6.13
CA PRO A 251 15.36 -11.84 -4.76
C PRO A 251 14.00 -12.54 -4.71
N VAL A 252 14.03 -13.83 -4.41
CA VAL A 252 12.86 -14.52 -3.88
C VAL A 252 12.56 -13.91 -2.51
N ILE A 253 11.39 -13.35 -2.33
CA ILE A 253 10.94 -12.85 -1.03
C ILE A 253 9.90 -13.78 -0.44
N VAL A 254 9.94 -13.98 0.88
CA VAL A 254 8.94 -14.78 1.59
C VAL A 254 7.78 -13.90 2.06
N ILE A 255 6.59 -14.48 2.14
CA ILE A 255 5.41 -13.77 2.65
C ILE A 255 5.55 -13.62 4.17
N PRO A 256 5.53 -12.40 4.73
CA PRO A 256 5.74 -12.18 6.14
C PRO A 256 4.61 -12.77 6.98
N ASN A 257 4.95 -13.48 8.07
CA ASN A 257 4.00 -14.06 9.01
C ASN A 257 4.21 -13.46 10.42
N PRO A 258 3.27 -12.67 10.96
CA PRO A 258 3.38 -12.06 12.29
C PRO A 258 3.46 -13.04 13.45
N LYS A 259 3.17 -14.33 13.22
CA LYS A 259 3.31 -15.40 14.23
C LYS A 259 4.75 -15.91 14.35
N ARG A 260 5.64 -15.49 13.46
CA ARG A 260 7.06 -15.88 13.45
C ARG A 260 7.95 -14.72 13.91
N GLU A 261 9.19 -15.03 14.21
CA GLU A 261 10.18 -14.01 14.54
C GLU A 261 10.46 -13.14 13.32
N LEU A 262 10.31 -11.83 13.51
CA LEU A 262 10.55 -10.81 12.49
C LEU A 262 11.75 -9.95 12.87
N ARG A 263 12.40 -9.38 11.86
CA ARG A 263 13.53 -8.45 12.03
C ARG A 263 13.42 -7.33 11.01
N VAL A 264 13.65 -6.11 11.46
CA VAL A 264 13.79 -4.93 10.62
C VAL A 264 15.25 -4.48 10.66
N GLU A 265 15.92 -4.43 9.53
CA GLU A 265 17.23 -3.82 9.38
C GLU A 265 17.00 -2.45 8.74
N ALA A 266 17.37 -1.36 9.40
CA ALA A 266 17.12 -0.01 8.91
C ALA A 266 18.40 0.84 8.97
N ASP A 267 18.57 1.69 7.96
CA ASP A 267 19.75 2.52 7.78
C ASP A 267 19.41 3.77 6.96
N ALA A 268 20.14 4.85 7.11
CA ALA A 268 19.96 6.08 6.39
C ALA A 268 21.26 6.58 5.75
N SER A 269 21.11 7.13 4.55
CA SER A 269 22.15 7.92 3.88
C SER A 269 21.73 9.38 3.83
N ASP A 270 22.60 10.24 3.33
CA ASP A 270 22.27 11.67 3.13
C ASP A 270 21.11 11.91 2.15
N TYR A 271 20.77 10.94 1.34
CA TYR A 271 19.80 11.08 0.25
C TYR A 271 18.57 10.18 0.37
N ALA A 272 18.67 9.09 1.09
CA ALA A 272 17.58 8.10 1.18
C ALA A 272 17.66 7.31 2.48
N THR A 273 16.50 6.83 2.93
CA THR A 273 16.39 5.78 3.95
C THR A 273 16.21 4.44 3.27
N GLY A 274 16.80 3.40 3.86
CA GLY A 274 16.69 2.01 3.42
C GLY A 274 16.28 1.11 4.58
N ALA A 275 15.48 0.08 4.30
CA ALA A 275 15.19 -0.95 5.29
C ALA A 275 14.89 -2.31 4.64
N VAL A 276 15.09 -3.37 5.40
CA VAL A 276 14.77 -4.75 5.03
C VAL A 276 13.93 -5.37 6.13
N LEU A 277 12.76 -5.90 5.78
CA LEU A 277 11.99 -6.78 6.66
C LEU A 277 12.42 -8.21 6.37
N SER A 278 12.85 -8.93 7.39
CA SER A 278 13.22 -10.33 7.30
C SER A 278 12.41 -11.17 8.29
N MET A 279 12.19 -12.43 7.95
CA MET A 279 11.49 -13.41 8.77
C MET A 279 12.36 -14.64 8.96
N LYS A 280 12.34 -15.21 10.15
CA LYS A 280 12.97 -16.48 10.45
C LYS A 280 12.08 -17.63 9.95
N CYS A 281 12.59 -18.40 9.01
CA CYS A 281 11.88 -19.52 8.39
C CYS A 281 12.01 -20.81 9.23
N GLU A 282 11.35 -21.89 8.83
CA GLU A 282 11.36 -23.18 9.52
C GLU A 282 12.74 -23.84 9.60
N ASP A 283 13.59 -23.51 8.64
CA ASP A 283 14.98 -23.95 8.58
C ASP A 283 15.95 -23.08 9.39
N ASP A 284 15.42 -22.28 10.33
CA ASP A 284 16.15 -21.32 11.16
C ASP A 284 16.91 -20.22 10.39
N LYS A 285 16.69 -20.11 9.08
CA LYS A 285 17.33 -19.08 8.25
C LYS A 285 16.47 -17.84 8.14
N TRP A 286 17.12 -16.68 8.17
CA TRP A 286 16.51 -15.40 7.94
C TRP A 286 16.38 -15.13 6.43
N ARG A 287 15.14 -14.94 5.96
CA ARG A 287 14.87 -14.60 4.56
C ARG A 287 14.19 -13.24 4.46
N PRO A 288 14.49 -12.46 3.41
CA PRO A 288 13.85 -11.17 3.21
C PRO A 288 12.38 -11.35 2.84
N CYS A 289 11.53 -10.48 3.40
CA CYS A 289 10.11 -10.40 3.10
C CYS A 289 9.78 -9.17 2.24
N ALA A 290 10.48 -8.06 2.48
CA ALA A 290 10.30 -6.83 1.74
C ALA A 290 11.51 -5.92 1.87
N TYR A 291 11.77 -5.13 0.86
CA TYR A 291 12.72 -4.03 0.87
C TYR A 291 11.96 -2.70 0.83
N LEU A 292 12.44 -1.73 1.57
CA LEU A 292 11.96 -0.35 1.56
C LEU A 292 13.12 0.57 1.19
N SER A 293 12.87 1.49 0.29
CA SER A 293 13.81 2.58 0.01
C SER A 293 13.00 3.84 -0.29
N LYS A 294 13.29 4.93 0.43
CA LYS A 294 12.60 6.21 0.31
C LYS A 294 13.61 7.33 0.19
N SER A 295 13.52 8.14 -0.86
CA SER A 295 14.33 9.34 -0.99
C SER A 295 13.94 10.37 0.07
N LEU A 296 14.94 11.00 0.70
CA LEU A 296 14.74 12.11 1.63
C LEU A 296 14.34 13.38 0.86
N ASN A 297 13.37 14.11 1.38
CA ASN A 297 13.05 15.43 0.90
C ASN A 297 14.08 16.46 1.41
N ASP A 298 14.04 17.71 0.91
CA ASP A 298 15.04 18.72 1.23
C ASP A 298 15.08 19.08 2.73
N VAL A 299 13.96 18.95 3.44
CA VAL A 299 13.91 19.15 4.90
C VAL A 299 14.51 17.97 5.65
N GLU A 300 14.20 16.74 5.23
CA GLU A 300 14.70 15.51 5.83
C GLU A 300 16.22 15.36 5.63
N ARG A 301 16.78 15.87 4.52
CA ARG A 301 18.23 15.89 4.27
C ARG A 301 19.00 16.71 5.28
N ASN A 302 18.36 17.73 5.84
CA ASN A 302 18.97 18.62 6.85
C ASN A 302 18.79 18.08 8.28
N TYR A 303 18.31 16.87 8.47
CA TYR A 303 18.25 16.23 9.78
C TYR A 303 19.65 15.77 10.22
N ASP A 304 19.89 15.79 11.52
CA ASP A 304 21.07 15.17 12.10
C ASP A 304 21.10 13.67 11.80
N ILE A 305 22.28 13.05 11.77
CA ILE A 305 22.46 11.64 11.40
C ILE A 305 21.56 10.73 12.25
N HIS A 306 21.53 10.91 13.57
CA HIS A 306 20.67 10.10 14.46
C HIS A 306 19.17 10.26 14.18
N ASP A 307 18.73 11.43 13.72
CA ASP A 307 17.34 11.67 13.33
C ASP A 307 17.03 11.06 11.95
N LYS A 308 18.01 11.02 11.02
CA LYS A 308 17.86 10.30 9.74
C LYS A 308 17.75 8.79 9.96
N GLU A 309 18.60 8.22 10.84
CA GLU A 309 18.55 6.82 11.21
C GLU A 309 17.22 6.45 11.87
N LEU A 310 16.77 7.27 12.82
CA LEU A 310 15.46 7.08 13.43
C LEU A 310 14.33 7.22 12.42
N LEU A 311 14.45 8.15 11.47
CA LEU A 311 13.49 8.31 10.38
C LEU A 311 13.42 7.05 9.50
N ALA A 312 14.55 6.38 9.24
CA ALA A 312 14.55 5.11 8.51
C ALA A 312 13.74 4.05 9.24
N ILE A 313 13.89 3.93 10.55
CA ILE A 313 13.08 3.03 11.39
C ILE A 313 11.60 3.41 11.32
N ILE A 314 11.26 4.69 11.49
CA ILE A 314 9.86 5.17 11.41
C ILE A 314 9.24 4.83 10.06
N CYS A 315 9.93 5.12 8.96
CA CYS A 315 9.45 4.81 7.62
C CYS A 315 9.22 3.30 7.43
N ALA A 316 10.12 2.47 7.93
CA ALA A 316 9.99 1.02 7.88
C ALA A 316 8.77 0.52 8.68
N LEU A 317 8.59 1.01 9.90
CA LEU A 317 7.45 0.64 10.74
C LEU A 317 6.11 1.18 10.21
N GLU A 318 6.09 2.33 9.56
CA GLU A 318 4.91 2.84 8.85
C GLU A 318 4.54 1.95 7.68
N ALA A 319 5.51 1.59 6.83
CA ALA A 319 5.30 0.77 5.65
C ALA A 319 4.84 -0.65 5.98
N TRP A 320 5.40 -1.25 7.03
CA TRP A 320 5.12 -2.63 7.44
C TRP A 320 4.29 -2.74 8.71
N ARG A 321 3.57 -1.67 9.05
CA ARG A 321 2.76 -1.57 10.28
C ARG A 321 1.82 -2.76 10.46
N HIS A 322 1.16 -3.18 9.40
CA HIS A 322 0.20 -4.27 9.38
C HIS A 322 0.81 -5.66 9.65
N HIS A 323 2.14 -5.79 9.56
CA HIS A 323 2.87 -7.00 9.93
C HIS A 323 3.45 -6.91 11.34
N LEU A 324 3.83 -5.71 11.79
CA LEU A 324 4.63 -5.48 12.97
C LEU A 324 3.82 -5.04 14.19
N GLU A 325 2.71 -4.29 13.97
CA GLU A 325 1.81 -3.89 15.06
C GLU A 325 0.97 -5.12 15.49
N GLY A 326 1.16 -5.58 16.73
CA GLY A 326 0.51 -6.76 17.25
C GLY A 326 1.17 -8.10 16.85
N ALA A 327 2.43 -8.09 16.37
CA ALA A 327 3.20 -9.31 16.15
C ALA A 327 3.27 -10.13 17.44
N THR A 328 3.19 -11.45 17.31
CA THR A 328 3.13 -12.38 18.47
C THR A 328 4.42 -12.37 19.27
N HIS A 329 5.56 -12.20 18.60
CA HIS A 329 6.87 -12.11 19.21
C HIS A 329 7.43 -10.70 19.12
N PRO A 330 8.19 -10.22 20.12
CA PRO A 330 8.97 -9.02 19.99
C PRO A 330 9.90 -9.16 18.79
N PHE A 331 9.93 -8.16 17.91
CA PHE A 331 10.84 -8.17 16.77
C PHE A 331 12.09 -7.34 17.03
N GLU A 332 13.16 -7.66 16.32
CA GLU A 332 14.42 -6.95 16.42
C GLU A 332 14.46 -5.81 15.41
N ILE A 333 14.94 -4.64 15.81
CA ILE A 333 15.33 -3.55 14.92
C ILE A 333 16.85 -3.42 14.97
N TRP A 334 17.50 -3.66 13.85
CA TRP A 334 18.94 -3.50 13.71
C TRP A 334 19.26 -2.14 13.09
N SER A 335 20.14 -1.37 13.73
CA SER A 335 20.68 -0.11 13.25
C SER A 335 22.16 -0.01 13.62
N ASP A 336 22.93 0.73 12.85
CA ASP A 336 24.34 0.96 13.11
C ASP A 336 24.59 2.11 14.09
N HIS A 337 23.54 2.86 14.45
CA HIS A 337 23.65 3.97 15.40
C HIS A 337 23.40 3.54 16.85
N GLN A 338 24.47 3.45 17.65
CA GLN A 338 24.43 2.95 19.02
C GLN A 338 23.46 3.70 19.93
N ASN A 339 23.29 5.00 19.77
CA ASN A 339 22.45 5.83 20.64
C ASN A 339 20.93 5.53 20.49
N LEU A 340 20.49 4.89 19.41
CA LEU A 340 19.09 4.55 19.23
C LEU A 340 18.59 3.49 20.21
N GLN A 341 19.48 2.66 20.77
CA GLN A 341 19.10 1.69 21.81
C GLN A 341 18.47 2.37 23.04
N TYR A 342 18.86 3.61 23.30
CA TYR A 342 18.41 4.37 24.48
C TYR A 342 17.28 5.35 24.16
N PHE A 343 16.83 5.43 22.89
CA PHE A 343 15.86 6.42 22.46
C PHE A 343 14.54 6.35 23.25
N MET A 344 14.01 5.14 23.50
CA MET A 344 12.76 4.95 24.24
C MET A 344 12.84 5.31 25.73
N THR A 345 14.04 5.40 26.29
CA THR A 345 14.28 5.77 27.70
C THR A 345 14.78 7.21 27.87
N ALA A 346 14.92 7.97 26.79
CA ALA A 346 15.43 9.32 26.82
C ALA A 346 14.49 10.30 27.53
N LYS A 347 15.00 11.02 28.53
CA LYS A 347 14.23 12.00 29.34
C LYS A 347 13.96 13.32 28.64
N LYS A 348 14.74 13.68 27.63
CA LYS A 348 14.61 14.95 26.90
C LYS A 348 14.55 14.64 25.41
N LEU A 349 13.40 14.80 24.82
CA LEU A 349 13.16 14.64 23.40
C LEU A 349 12.75 15.98 22.79
N ASN A 350 13.19 16.26 21.55
CA ASN A 350 12.66 17.36 20.81
C ASN A 350 11.22 17.05 20.34
N ARG A 351 10.47 18.06 19.83
CA ARG A 351 9.05 17.88 19.45
C ARG A 351 8.84 16.81 18.39
N ARG A 352 9.78 16.59 17.48
CA ARG A 352 9.72 15.57 16.45
C ARG A 352 9.96 14.20 17.05
N GLN A 353 11.02 14.05 17.82
CA GLN A 353 11.38 12.83 18.53
C GLN A 353 10.29 12.38 19.50
N ALA A 354 9.63 13.30 20.20
CA ALA A 354 8.49 12.97 21.06
C ALA A 354 7.31 12.37 20.28
N ARG A 355 7.00 12.88 19.09
CA ARG A 355 5.99 12.29 18.22
C ARG A 355 6.37 10.91 17.73
N TRP A 356 7.64 10.71 17.36
CA TRP A 356 8.16 9.41 16.95
C TRP A 356 8.15 8.41 18.10
N SER A 357 8.50 8.82 19.32
CA SER A 357 8.42 7.98 20.51
C SER A 357 6.99 7.48 20.78
N LEU A 358 5.98 8.35 20.62
CA LEU A 358 4.56 7.95 20.71
C LEU A 358 4.15 6.97 19.60
N PHE A 359 4.70 7.09 18.41
CA PHE A 359 4.45 6.14 17.35
C PHE A 359 5.12 4.79 17.63
N LEU A 360 6.38 4.81 18.05
CA LEU A 360 7.16 3.61 18.39
C LEU A 360 6.56 2.81 19.56
N SER A 361 5.95 3.48 20.54
CA SER A 361 5.31 2.82 21.70
C SER A 361 4.16 1.87 21.34
N ARG A 362 3.69 1.87 20.08
CA ARG A 362 2.64 0.97 19.58
C ARG A 362 3.17 -0.41 19.21
N PHE A 363 4.48 -0.57 19.13
CA PHE A 363 5.15 -1.78 18.66
C PHE A 363 5.92 -2.44 19.79
N ASN A 364 5.99 -3.76 19.76
CA ASN A 364 6.78 -4.56 20.69
C ASN A 364 8.09 -4.98 20.03
N PHE A 365 9.15 -4.22 20.26
CA PHE A 365 10.45 -4.41 19.61
C PHE A 365 11.63 -4.19 20.55
N THR A 366 12.81 -4.64 20.10
CA THR A 366 14.09 -4.36 20.73
C THR A 366 15.04 -3.77 19.69
N ILE A 367 15.63 -2.60 19.97
CA ILE A 367 16.67 -2.02 19.10
C ILE A 367 18.01 -2.64 19.47
N ILE A 368 18.71 -3.18 18.48
CA ILE A 368 20.01 -3.82 18.62
C ILE A 368 21.01 -3.07 17.74
N HIS A 369 22.04 -2.53 18.37
CA HIS A 369 23.16 -1.96 17.63
C HIS A 369 23.95 -3.07 16.92
N LYS A 370 24.14 -2.91 15.61
CA LYS A 370 24.99 -3.76 14.79
C LYS A 370 25.93 -2.87 13.98
N PRO A 371 27.27 -3.06 14.08
CA PRO A 371 28.20 -2.31 13.23
C PRO A 371 27.86 -2.49 11.76
N GLY A 372 27.98 -1.42 10.97
CA GLY A 372 27.64 -1.43 9.53
C GLY A 372 28.30 -2.57 8.76
N SER A 373 29.52 -2.96 9.12
CA SER A 373 30.22 -4.12 8.54
C SER A 373 29.52 -5.47 8.77
N SER A 374 28.73 -5.61 9.83
CA SER A 374 27.95 -6.81 10.14
C SER A 374 26.52 -6.76 9.58
N MET A 375 26.06 -5.57 9.19
CA MET A 375 24.82 -5.35 8.45
C MET A 375 25.07 -5.44 6.93
N SER A 376 25.77 -6.51 6.49
CA SER A 376 26.25 -6.68 5.11
C SER A 376 25.15 -6.56 4.04
N LYS A 377 23.89 -6.74 4.43
CA LYS A 377 22.74 -6.51 3.56
C LYS A 377 22.37 -5.04 3.43
N VAL A 378 22.75 -4.18 4.38
CA VAL A 378 22.44 -2.75 4.39
C VAL A 378 23.72 -1.91 4.15
N ASP A 379 24.88 -2.28 4.68
CA ASP A 379 26.15 -1.52 4.59
C ASP A 379 26.78 -1.49 3.18
N LEU A 380 26.62 -2.54 2.38
CA LEU A 380 26.97 -2.51 0.95
C LEU A 380 26.22 -1.41 0.17
N LEU A 381 25.18 -0.82 0.80
CA LEU A 381 24.31 0.19 0.27
C LEU A 381 24.88 1.61 0.34
N LEU A 382 25.75 1.86 1.31
CA LEU A 382 26.15 3.21 1.70
C LEU A 382 27.56 3.57 1.25
N ARG A 383 28.39 2.57 0.85
CA ARG A 383 29.77 2.83 0.39
C ARG A 383 29.81 3.22 -1.08
N ARG A 384 29.56 4.48 -1.34
CA ARG A 384 29.87 5.10 -2.64
C ARG A 384 31.33 5.50 -2.73
N VAL A 385 31.93 5.23 -3.89
CA VAL A 385 33.33 5.64 -4.20
C VAL A 385 33.49 7.15 -4.26
N ASP A 386 32.41 7.92 -4.41
CA ASP A 386 32.38 9.37 -4.61
C ASP A 386 32.47 10.19 -3.31
N HIS A 387 32.50 9.57 -2.13
CA HIS A 387 32.60 10.27 -0.84
C HIS A 387 34.07 10.33 -0.30
N LYS A 388 35.04 10.21 -1.18
CA LYS A 388 36.47 10.29 -0.76
C LYS A 388 37.07 11.69 -0.73
N GLU A 389 36.30 12.74 -0.91
CA GLU A 389 36.85 14.10 -0.76
C GLU A 389 36.04 14.91 0.26
N GLY A 390 36.71 15.09 1.40
CA GLY A 390 36.67 16.30 2.23
C GLY A 390 35.45 16.42 3.16
N VAL A 391 35.77 16.23 4.32
CA VAL A 391 35.41 16.78 5.63
C VAL A 391 35.35 15.61 6.61
N GLU A 392 36.39 15.47 7.41
CA GLU A 392 36.34 14.65 8.62
C GLU A 392 35.22 15.21 9.49
N ASP A 393 34.23 14.38 9.72
CA ASP A 393 33.09 14.71 10.56
C ASP A 393 33.53 14.67 12.02
N ASP A 394 33.77 15.83 12.59
CA ASP A 394 34.22 16.05 13.98
C ASP A 394 33.11 15.63 15.00
N ASN A 395 31.98 15.11 14.53
CA ASN A 395 30.85 14.77 15.35
C ASN A 395 30.83 13.30 15.86
N LYS A 396 31.86 12.52 15.57
CA LYS A 396 31.94 11.11 16.05
C LYS A 396 31.93 10.97 17.57
N ASP A 397 32.35 12.01 18.29
CA ASP A 397 32.45 12.03 19.76
C ASP A 397 31.37 12.86 20.45
N VAL A 398 30.43 13.45 19.73
CA VAL A 398 29.33 14.19 20.35
C VAL A 398 28.26 13.23 20.84
N ILE A 399 28.40 12.76 22.07
CA ILE A 399 27.37 12.05 22.79
C ILE A 399 26.26 13.02 23.17
N LEU A 400 25.27 13.20 22.28
CA LEU A 400 24.12 14.08 22.51
C LEU A 400 23.19 13.59 23.62
N LEU A 401 23.31 12.31 23.98
CA LEU A 401 22.57 11.68 25.08
C LEU A 401 23.57 10.94 25.97
N LYS A 402 24.05 11.59 27.02
CA LYS A 402 24.95 10.95 28.00
C LYS A 402 24.21 9.84 28.75
N PRO A 403 24.86 8.69 29.00
CA PRO A 403 24.25 7.56 29.74
C PRO A 403 23.68 7.96 31.09
N GLU A 404 24.26 8.96 31.77
CA GLU A 404 23.84 9.47 33.07
C GLU A 404 22.47 10.17 33.07
N LEU A 405 21.92 10.49 31.90
CA LEU A 405 20.58 11.06 31.74
C LEU A 405 19.49 10.00 31.73
N PHE A 406 19.83 8.72 31.76
CA PHE A 406 18.93 7.59 31.70
C PHE A 406 18.87 6.86 33.04
N HIS A 407 17.68 6.67 33.59
CA HIS A 407 17.42 5.66 34.62
C HIS A 407 16.65 4.51 33.99
N ILE A 408 17.30 3.34 33.95
CA ILE A 408 16.69 2.10 33.49
C ILE A 408 15.86 1.55 34.63
N ASN A 409 14.53 1.69 34.57
CA ASN A 409 13.60 0.82 35.27
C ASN A 409 13.15 -0.25 34.28
N ALA A 410 13.98 -1.28 34.13
CA ALA A 410 13.60 -2.50 33.43
C ALA A 410 12.61 -3.27 34.31
N THR A 411 11.34 -3.02 34.15
CA THR A 411 10.31 -3.94 34.63
C THR A 411 10.07 -4.99 33.56
N ARG A 412 10.53 -6.21 33.85
CA ARG A 412 10.07 -7.41 33.17
C ARG A 412 8.56 -7.52 33.33
N GLN A 413 7.87 -7.84 32.23
CA GLN A 413 6.43 -8.08 32.10
C GLN A 413 5.57 -6.82 32.04
N GLY A 414 5.08 -6.53 30.86
CA GLY A 414 3.84 -5.97 30.34
C GLY A 414 2.88 -5.13 31.21
N HIS A 415 3.33 -4.55 32.32
CA HIS A 415 2.55 -3.60 33.09
C HIS A 415 3.33 -2.30 33.25
N VAL A 416 2.89 -1.26 32.55
CA VAL A 416 3.29 0.11 32.86
C VAL A 416 2.80 0.40 34.26
N LEU A 417 3.69 0.46 35.25
CA LEU A 417 3.38 0.99 36.56
C LEU A 417 3.24 2.52 36.42
N ILE A 418 2.01 2.96 36.35
CA ILE A 418 1.65 4.38 36.32
C ILE A 418 1.87 4.90 37.76
N ASN A 419 2.74 5.89 37.91
CA ASN A 419 2.98 6.55 39.20
C ASN A 419 1.67 7.16 39.74
N GLY A 420 1.56 7.33 41.06
CA GLY A 420 0.33 7.77 41.73
C GLY A 420 -0.25 9.11 41.21
N GLU A 421 0.59 10.01 40.66
CA GLU A 421 0.17 11.25 40.03
C GLU A 421 -0.55 11.01 38.69
N GLU A 422 -0.11 10.05 37.89
CA GLU A 422 -0.78 9.67 36.62
C GLU A 422 -2.09 8.94 36.90
N GLN A 423 -2.20 8.16 37.96
CA GLN A 423 -3.47 7.58 38.40
C GLN A 423 -4.51 8.64 38.78
N ASN A 424 -4.05 9.74 39.40
CA ASN A 424 -4.90 10.88 39.67
C ASN A 424 -5.35 11.59 38.40
N LEU A 425 -4.44 11.77 37.43
CA LEU A 425 -4.75 12.36 36.15
C LEU A 425 -5.74 11.47 35.35
N LEU A 426 -5.53 10.15 35.33
CA LEU A 426 -6.47 9.21 34.68
C LEU A 426 -7.83 9.18 35.38
N LYS A 427 -7.87 9.31 36.72
CA LYS A 427 -9.15 9.48 37.45
C LYS A 427 -9.82 10.81 37.12
N GLN A 428 -9.08 11.89 37.00
CA GLN A 428 -9.61 13.19 36.58
C GLN A 428 -10.11 13.16 35.13
N ILE A 429 -9.36 12.49 34.20
CA ILE A 429 -9.77 12.29 32.80
C ILE A 429 -11.04 11.43 32.73
N ARG A 430 -11.15 10.37 33.54
CA ARG A 430 -12.38 9.55 33.62
C ARG A 430 -13.54 10.33 34.20
N LYS A 431 -13.32 11.17 35.22
CA LYS A 431 -14.32 12.05 35.80
C LYS A 431 -14.76 13.16 34.83
N SER A 432 -13.87 13.70 34.02
CA SER A 432 -14.21 14.67 32.98
C SER A 432 -14.85 14.04 31.74
N GLN A 433 -14.85 12.72 31.65
CA GLN A 433 -15.54 11.93 30.63
C GLN A 433 -16.90 11.40 31.12
N GLU A 434 -17.31 11.66 32.36
CA GLU A 434 -18.70 11.54 32.75
C GLU A 434 -19.49 12.52 31.89
N TRP A 435 -20.38 11.95 31.10
CA TRP A 435 -21.18 12.63 30.08
C TRP A 435 -21.98 13.77 30.69
N ASP A 436 -21.97 14.93 30.09
CA ASP A 436 -22.87 16.01 30.43
C ASP A 436 -24.30 15.47 30.45
N GLU A 437 -25.07 15.84 31.48
CA GLU A 437 -26.43 15.35 31.71
C GLU A 437 -27.37 15.38 30.48
N PRO A 438 -27.28 16.37 29.57
CA PRO A 438 -27.99 16.37 28.30
C PRO A 438 -27.63 15.23 27.36
N VAL A 439 -26.39 14.76 27.37
CA VAL A 439 -25.90 13.67 26.48
C VAL A 439 -26.36 12.32 27.02
N VAL A 440 -26.38 12.14 28.35
CA VAL A 440 -26.89 10.93 29.00
C VAL A 440 -28.38 10.78 28.69
N LYS A 441 -29.17 11.84 28.83
CA LYS A 441 -30.59 11.86 28.47
C LYS A 441 -30.85 11.56 27.01
N ALA A 442 -30.05 12.12 26.09
CA ALA A 442 -30.18 11.86 24.67
C ALA A 442 -29.86 10.39 24.31
N VAL A 443 -28.86 9.76 24.95
CA VAL A 443 -28.53 8.35 24.76
C VAL A 443 -29.62 7.44 25.33
N GLU A 444 -30.22 7.77 26.46
CA GLU A 444 -31.35 7.03 27.04
C GLU A 444 -32.60 7.11 26.17
N GLU A 445 -32.91 8.28 25.61
CA GLU A 445 -34.02 8.44 24.67
C GLU A 445 -33.81 7.65 23.37
N LEU A 446 -32.59 7.64 22.86
CA LEU A 446 -32.22 6.82 21.67
C LEU A 446 -32.32 5.32 21.94
N ARG A 447 -31.99 4.86 23.15
CA ARG A 447 -32.17 3.47 23.58
C ARG A 447 -33.65 3.09 23.69
N LYS A 448 -34.50 3.98 24.22
CA LYS A 448 -35.95 3.77 24.33
C LYS A 448 -36.65 3.74 22.96
N THR A 449 -36.14 4.44 21.98
CA THR A 449 -36.74 4.53 20.63
C THR A 449 -36.25 3.44 19.64
N GLY A 450 -35.35 2.55 20.06
CA GLY A 450 -34.88 1.39 19.23
C GLY A 450 -34.11 1.77 17.97
N ARG A 451 -33.62 2.99 17.83
CA ARG A 451 -32.85 3.45 16.66
C ARG A 451 -31.38 3.12 16.82
N LYS A 452 -30.81 2.39 15.85
CA LYS A 452 -29.38 2.09 15.76
C LYS A 452 -28.59 3.38 15.56
N VAL A 453 -27.64 3.65 16.45
CA VAL A 453 -26.66 4.74 16.30
C VAL A 453 -25.57 4.28 15.33
N ILE A 454 -25.47 4.93 14.17
CA ILE A 454 -24.36 4.69 13.23
C ILE A 454 -23.14 5.48 13.73
N ARG A 455 -22.09 4.78 14.12
CA ARG A 455 -20.80 5.37 14.50
C ARG A 455 -20.10 5.91 13.24
N GLY A 456 -20.04 7.22 13.11
CA GLY A 456 -19.34 7.89 12.01
C GLY A 456 -19.23 9.40 12.24
N GLY A 457 -18.42 9.83 13.19
CA GLY A 457 -18.13 11.25 13.40
C GLY A 457 -16.84 11.44 14.18
N ARG A 458 -15.89 12.22 13.62
CA ARG A 458 -14.67 12.63 14.31
C ARG A 458 -15.02 13.60 15.45
N MET A 459 -14.60 13.28 16.65
CA MET A 459 -14.56 14.24 17.76
C MET A 459 -13.39 15.21 17.57
N GLY A 460 -13.68 16.49 17.48
CA GLY A 460 -12.69 17.56 17.53
C GLY A 460 -12.82 18.35 18.83
N ARG A 461 -11.71 18.55 19.53
CA ARG A 461 -11.65 19.44 20.69
C ARG A 461 -11.11 20.80 20.31
N ARG A 462 -11.80 21.87 20.70
CA ARG A 462 -11.24 23.22 20.82
C ARG A 462 -11.64 23.77 22.18
N ALA A 463 -10.65 24.25 22.93
CA ALA A 463 -10.84 25.05 24.15
C ALA A 463 -11.80 24.45 25.20
N GLY A 464 -11.53 23.23 25.70
CA GLY A 464 -12.18 22.69 26.88
C GLY A 464 -13.65 22.24 26.74
N THR A 465 -14.28 22.43 25.58
CA THR A 465 -15.66 22.03 25.30
C THR A 465 -15.72 21.08 24.11
N SER A 466 -16.40 19.95 24.26
CA SER A 466 -16.63 18.97 23.20
C SER A 466 -17.87 19.36 22.42
N PHE A 467 -17.73 19.61 21.12
CA PHE A 467 -18.86 19.82 20.23
C PHE A 467 -19.17 18.52 19.46
N ILE A 468 -20.42 18.12 19.50
CA ILE A 468 -20.96 17.08 18.59
C ILE A 468 -21.44 17.81 17.34
N SER A 469 -20.82 17.51 16.22
CA SER A 469 -21.24 18.05 14.92
C SER A 469 -22.65 17.56 14.57
N ARG A 470 -23.58 18.49 14.33
CA ARG A 470 -25.00 18.26 13.99
C ARG A 470 -25.25 17.58 12.63
N LYS A 471 -24.26 17.05 11.94
CA LYS A 471 -24.40 16.56 10.55
C LYS A 471 -24.67 15.06 10.37
N SER A 472 -25.17 14.35 11.35
CA SER A 472 -25.45 12.91 11.20
C SER A 472 -26.78 12.44 11.80
N VAL A 473 -27.82 13.28 11.76
CA VAL A 473 -29.19 12.82 12.02
C VAL A 473 -29.98 12.96 10.73
N CYS A 474 -29.99 11.88 9.94
CA CYS A 474 -30.87 11.77 8.78
C CYS A 474 -32.21 11.22 9.29
N THR A 475 -33.17 12.10 9.57
CA THR A 475 -34.56 11.72 9.76
C THR A 475 -35.23 11.55 8.41
N LYS A 476 -35.54 10.32 8.04
CA LYS A 476 -36.53 10.05 7.00
C LYS A 476 -37.90 10.37 7.59
N GLY A 477 -38.43 11.54 7.27
CA GLY A 477 -39.83 11.87 7.45
C GLY A 477 -40.62 11.35 6.25
N HIS A 478 -41.65 10.59 6.51
CA HIS A 478 -42.66 10.20 5.55
C HIS A 478 -43.46 11.42 5.06
N PRO A 479 -43.83 11.48 3.78
CA PRO A 479 -44.78 12.47 3.28
C PRO A 479 -46.20 11.94 3.40
N ASN A 480 -47.03 12.63 4.09
CA ASN A 480 -48.46 12.65 3.79
C ASN A 480 -49.08 13.92 4.37
N GLN A 481 -49.45 14.84 3.53
CA GLN A 481 -50.86 15.27 3.42
C GLN A 481 -51.04 16.34 2.36
N LYS A 482 -52.12 16.12 1.64
CA LYS A 482 -52.72 16.98 0.61
C LYS A 482 -53.15 18.31 1.20
N GLY A 483 -53.04 19.35 0.41
CA GLY A 483 -53.67 20.63 0.68
C GLY A 483 -53.66 21.49 -0.61
N ASN A 484 -54.84 21.56 -1.27
CA ASN A 484 -55.16 22.43 -2.36
C ASN A 484 -55.01 23.92 -2.00
N SER A 485 -54.67 24.72 -2.99
CA SER A 485 -55.47 25.89 -3.51
C SER A 485 -54.51 26.80 -4.23
N GLU A 486 -54.72 26.92 -5.56
CA GLU A 486 -55.35 28.06 -6.23
C GLU A 486 -54.59 29.38 -6.18
N THR A 487 -54.22 29.77 -7.34
CA THR A 487 -54.52 30.95 -8.17
C THR A 487 -53.47 32.05 -8.25
N THR A 488 -53.23 32.34 -9.52
CA THR A 488 -53.05 33.67 -10.18
C THR A 488 -51.79 34.49 -9.91
N SER A 489 -51.01 34.65 -10.86
CA SER A 489 -50.77 35.69 -11.86
C SER A 489 -49.47 35.43 -12.62
#